data_64611a8f7dd01a7e6b1a4c3ccfc94edd
#
_entry.id   64611a8f7dd01a7e6b1a4c3ccfc94edd
#
_cell.length_a   1.000
_cell.length_b   1.000
_cell.length_c   1.000
_cell.angle_alpha   90.00
_cell.angle_beta   90.00
_cell.angle_gamma   90.00
#
_symmetry.space_group_name_H-M   'P 1'
#
loop_
_entity.id
_entity.type
_entity.pdbx_description
1 polymer ?
#
loop_
_entity_poly.entity_id
_entity_poly.type
_entity_poly.pdbx_seq_one_letter_code
_entity_poly.pdbx_strand_id
1 'polypeptide(L)'
;MKNIQLTCAHALVKFLIAQKTLIDGKKVPLFPGVFGIFGHGNVACLGQALQENQKELPTWRGHHEQNMALTGIAYSRAKRRKQIFVATSSVGPGSTNMITAAAVAMSNRLPILFLPGDTFANRMPDPVLQQVEHFNNPGVTQNDGFKPVVRYFDRITRPEQIISSLQQAIQVMLDPADCGPACISLSQDVQGEVYEYPEEFFKERIHAIRRPKPDDFQIKEAAELIKKSKKPIIIACLLYTSPSPRDRTRSRMPSSA
;
A
#
# COMPACT_ATOMS: atom_id res chain seq x y z
N MET A 1 11.48 26.10 -12.53
CA MET A 1 11.63 25.02 -11.53
C MET A 1 12.74 24.11 -12.03
N LYS A 2 13.56 23.56 -11.14
CA LYS A 2 14.61 22.62 -11.53
C LYS A 2 14.01 21.24 -11.70
N ASN A 3 14.32 20.57 -12.79
CA ASN A 3 13.82 19.23 -13.10
C ASN A 3 14.95 18.19 -13.01
N ILE A 4 14.61 16.95 -12.73
CA ILE A 4 15.52 15.81 -12.70
C ILE A 4 15.00 14.78 -13.70
N GLN A 5 15.87 14.37 -14.62
CA GLN A 5 15.56 13.33 -15.59
C GLN A 5 15.79 11.95 -14.97
N LEU A 6 14.72 11.15 -14.89
CA LEU A 6 14.72 9.79 -14.34
C LEU A 6 13.77 8.89 -15.12
N THR A 7 14.00 7.59 -15.07
CA THR A 7 12.96 6.64 -15.49
C THR A 7 11.79 6.66 -14.51
N CYS A 8 10.61 6.26 -14.96
CA CYS A 8 9.42 6.17 -14.10
C CYS A 8 9.69 5.34 -12.84
N ALA A 9 10.35 4.18 -12.98
CA ALA A 9 10.69 3.31 -11.86
C ALA A 9 11.65 3.98 -10.85
N HIS A 10 12.71 4.63 -11.31
CA HIS A 10 13.64 5.34 -10.43
C HIS A 10 12.99 6.53 -9.73
N ALA A 11 12.14 7.27 -10.43
CA ALA A 11 11.38 8.37 -9.84
C ALA A 11 10.42 7.88 -8.76
N LEU A 12 9.72 6.77 -8.99
CA LEU A 12 8.84 6.14 -8.02
C LEU A 12 9.60 5.73 -6.76
N VAL A 13 10.71 5.01 -6.89
CA VAL A 13 11.54 4.55 -5.76
C VAL A 13 12.09 5.75 -4.98
N LYS A 14 12.63 6.76 -5.66
CA LYS A 14 13.14 7.98 -5.04
C LYS A 14 12.05 8.74 -4.26
N PHE A 15 10.84 8.81 -4.81
CA PHE A 15 9.71 9.40 -4.12
C PHE A 15 9.35 8.64 -2.85
N LEU A 16 9.28 7.30 -2.87
CA LEU A 16 8.97 6.48 -1.69
C LEU A 16 9.99 6.65 -0.57
N ILE A 17 11.28 6.74 -0.92
CA ILE A 17 12.38 6.97 0.04
C ILE A 17 12.21 8.31 0.76
N ALA A 18 11.74 9.34 0.06
CA ALA A 18 11.56 10.67 0.61
C ALA A 18 10.38 10.79 1.60
N GLN A 19 9.49 9.80 1.66
CA GLN A 19 8.34 9.84 2.55
C GLN A 19 8.70 9.36 3.95
N LYS A 20 8.43 10.19 4.96
CA LYS A 20 8.76 9.94 6.37
C LYS A 20 7.51 10.03 7.24
N THR A 21 7.60 9.47 8.44
CA THR A 21 6.57 9.58 9.48
C THR A 21 7.24 9.75 10.85
N LEU A 22 6.42 10.03 11.87
CA LEU A 22 6.89 10.16 13.24
C LEU A 22 6.40 8.99 14.09
N ILE A 23 7.33 8.28 14.70
CA ILE A 23 7.04 7.25 15.71
C ILE A 23 7.79 7.63 17.00
N ASP A 24 7.05 7.87 18.07
CA ASP A 24 7.59 8.25 19.37
C ASP A 24 8.58 9.43 19.29
N GLY A 25 8.21 10.44 18.48
CA GLY A 25 9.01 11.64 18.24
C GLY A 25 10.19 11.45 17.29
N LYS A 26 10.48 10.25 16.84
CA LYS A 26 11.58 9.96 15.91
C LYS A 26 11.09 9.93 14.47
N LYS A 27 11.84 10.58 13.59
CA LYS A 27 11.60 10.52 12.14
C LYS A 27 12.07 9.17 11.60
N VAL A 28 11.16 8.43 10.97
CA VAL A 28 11.42 7.12 10.37
C VAL A 28 10.82 7.05 8.96
N PRO A 29 11.26 6.13 8.09
CA PRO A 29 10.62 5.92 6.79
C PRO A 29 9.13 5.61 6.93
N LEU A 30 8.29 6.22 6.08
CA LEU A 30 6.89 5.82 5.94
C LEU A 30 6.81 4.43 5.30
N PHE A 31 7.65 4.19 4.29
CA PHE A 31 7.80 2.90 3.63
C PHE A 31 9.10 2.24 4.11
N PRO A 32 9.04 1.31 5.10
CA PRO A 32 10.24 0.68 5.66
C PRO A 32 10.84 -0.38 4.75
N GLY A 33 10.10 -0.80 3.70
CA GLY A 33 10.60 -1.78 2.75
C GLY A 33 9.56 -2.27 1.75
N VAL A 34 10.04 -3.11 0.85
CA VAL A 34 9.28 -3.70 -0.25
C VAL A 34 9.36 -5.22 -0.19
N PHE A 35 8.24 -5.89 -0.36
CA PHE A 35 8.20 -7.31 -0.71
C PHE A 35 7.99 -7.45 -2.21
N GLY A 36 8.81 -8.27 -2.88
CA GLY A 36 8.74 -8.40 -4.32
C GLY A 36 8.94 -9.81 -4.85
N ILE A 37 8.16 -10.16 -5.89
CA ILE A 37 8.39 -11.28 -6.79
C ILE A 37 8.30 -10.69 -8.19
N PHE A 38 9.43 -10.25 -8.74
CA PHE A 38 9.42 -9.37 -9.90
C PHE A 38 8.98 -10.03 -11.19
N GLY A 39 9.42 -11.27 -11.47
CA GLY A 39 9.21 -11.87 -12.78
C GLY A 39 9.69 -10.96 -13.92
N HIS A 40 9.30 -11.27 -15.16
CA HIS A 40 9.67 -10.46 -16.31
C HIS A 40 8.97 -9.09 -16.38
N GLY A 41 7.80 -8.94 -15.71
CA GLY A 41 6.98 -7.73 -15.81
C GLY A 41 7.60 -6.47 -15.22
N ASN A 42 8.45 -6.60 -14.21
CA ASN A 42 9.04 -5.44 -13.51
C ASN A 42 10.45 -5.66 -12.96
N VAL A 43 11.15 -6.74 -13.35
CA VAL A 43 12.52 -7.01 -12.89
C VAL A 43 13.54 -6.02 -13.45
N ALA A 44 13.42 -5.68 -14.73
CA ALA A 44 14.40 -4.85 -15.43
C ALA A 44 14.33 -3.35 -15.06
N CYS A 45 13.19 -2.87 -14.61
CA CYS A 45 12.98 -1.45 -14.31
C CYS A 45 12.78 -1.22 -12.81
N LEU A 46 11.63 -1.63 -12.26
CA LEU A 46 11.35 -1.45 -10.84
C LEU A 46 12.32 -2.25 -9.97
N GLY A 47 12.61 -3.50 -10.34
CA GLY A 47 13.55 -4.35 -9.62
C GLY A 47 14.96 -3.77 -9.60
N GLN A 48 15.45 -3.22 -10.71
CA GLN A 48 16.73 -2.54 -10.78
C GLN A 48 16.75 -1.28 -9.88
N ALA A 49 15.75 -0.43 -9.99
CA ALA A 49 15.66 0.78 -9.17
C ALA A 49 15.65 0.47 -7.67
N LEU A 50 14.97 -0.61 -7.25
CA LEU A 50 14.96 -1.08 -5.86
C LEU A 50 16.31 -1.67 -5.45
N GLN A 51 16.99 -2.41 -6.32
CA GLN A 51 18.31 -2.98 -6.05
C GLN A 51 19.36 -1.89 -5.84
N GLU A 52 19.34 -0.84 -6.66
CA GLU A 52 20.25 0.30 -6.53
C GLU A 52 20.03 1.10 -5.23
N ASN A 53 18.81 1.06 -4.68
CA ASN A 53 18.43 1.77 -3.46
C ASN A 53 18.17 0.84 -2.25
N GLN A 54 18.79 -0.34 -2.24
CA GLN A 54 18.56 -1.39 -1.21
C GLN A 54 18.87 -0.91 0.22
N LYS A 55 19.74 0.07 0.40
CA LYS A 55 20.09 0.63 1.73
C LYS A 55 18.98 1.51 2.30
N GLU A 56 18.37 2.34 1.45
CA GLU A 56 17.34 3.30 1.81
C GLU A 56 15.93 2.71 1.81
N LEU A 57 15.67 1.75 0.90
CA LEU A 57 14.41 1.06 0.74
C LEU A 57 14.66 -0.46 0.60
N PRO A 58 14.90 -1.16 1.71
CA PRO A 58 15.18 -2.59 1.71
C PRO A 58 14.09 -3.39 1.00
N THR A 59 14.51 -4.32 0.16
CA THR A 59 13.62 -5.18 -0.62
C THR A 59 13.88 -6.64 -0.30
N TRP A 60 12.82 -7.38 0.01
CA TRP A 60 12.87 -8.80 0.31
C TRP A 60 12.07 -9.60 -0.72
N ARG A 61 12.64 -10.70 -1.16
CA ARG A 61 11.94 -11.63 -2.02
C ARG A 61 10.97 -12.48 -1.21
N GLY A 62 9.69 -12.50 -1.63
CA GLY A 62 8.71 -13.45 -1.13
C GLY A 62 8.77 -14.80 -1.86
N HIS A 63 8.08 -15.80 -1.31
CA HIS A 63 7.87 -17.10 -1.97
C HIS A 63 6.47 -17.23 -2.58
N HIS A 64 5.56 -16.35 -2.17
CA HIS A 64 4.17 -16.35 -2.63
C HIS A 64 3.60 -14.93 -2.47
N GLU A 65 3.00 -14.38 -3.53
CA GLU A 65 2.60 -12.98 -3.60
C GLU A 65 1.54 -12.62 -2.55
N GLN A 66 0.56 -13.47 -2.35
CA GLN A 66 -0.47 -13.27 -1.33
C GLN A 66 0.14 -13.23 0.07
N ASN A 67 1.04 -14.17 0.38
CA ASN A 67 1.63 -14.27 1.73
C ASN A 67 2.53 -13.06 2.04
N MET A 68 3.34 -12.59 1.08
CA MET A 68 4.16 -11.41 1.29
C MET A 68 3.31 -10.15 1.50
N ALA A 69 2.22 -10.01 0.74
CA ALA A 69 1.28 -8.91 0.91
C ALA A 69 0.58 -8.96 2.28
N LEU A 70 0.11 -10.14 2.72
CA LEU A 70 -0.47 -10.33 4.05
C LEU A 70 0.54 -10.02 5.17
N THR A 71 1.82 -10.35 4.98
CA THR A 71 2.90 -9.99 5.92
C THR A 71 3.05 -8.46 6.02
N GLY A 72 3.05 -7.75 4.90
CA GLY A 72 3.08 -6.29 4.86
C GLY A 72 1.88 -5.65 5.56
N ILE A 73 0.68 -6.22 5.37
CA ILE A 73 -0.55 -5.79 6.03
C ILE A 73 -0.46 -6.00 7.55
N ALA A 74 0.01 -7.17 7.98
CA ALA A 74 0.22 -7.48 9.39
C ALA A 74 1.22 -6.53 10.06
N TYR A 75 2.31 -6.19 9.35
CA TYR A 75 3.28 -5.19 9.81
C TYR A 75 2.62 -3.81 9.99
N SER A 76 1.86 -3.34 9.00
CA SER A 76 1.16 -2.05 9.08
C SER A 76 0.19 -2.02 10.27
N ARG A 77 -0.50 -3.12 10.54
CA ARG A 77 -1.34 -3.30 11.73
C ARG A 77 -0.52 -3.20 13.02
N ALA A 78 0.59 -3.92 13.12
CA ALA A 78 1.48 -3.90 14.30
C ALA A 78 2.06 -2.51 14.55
N LYS A 79 2.35 -1.75 13.49
CA LYS A 79 2.82 -0.36 13.55
C LYS A 79 1.68 0.66 13.68
N ARG A 80 0.44 0.22 13.92
CA ARG A 80 -0.74 1.10 14.06
C ARG A 80 -0.94 2.03 12.87
N ARG A 81 -0.71 1.52 11.65
CA ARG A 81 -0.77 2.24 10.38
C ARG A 81 0.25 3.37 10.19
N LYS A 82 1.25 3.48 11.10
CA LYS A 82 2.28 4.53 11.00
C LYS A 82 3.38 4.21 10.00
N GLN A 83 3.52 2.96 9.58
CA GLN A 83 4.41 2.53 8.51
C GLN A 83 3.67 1.57 7.58
N ILE A 84 3.98 1.64 6.30
CA ILE A 84 3.27 0.99 5.21
C ILE A 84 4.27 0.19 4.38
N PHE A 85 4.05 -1.11 4.22
CA PHE A 85 4.84 -1.90 3.29
C PHE A 85 4.36 -1.73 1.85
N VAL A 86 5.29 -1.93 0.93
CA VAL A 86 5.01 -2.04 -0.50
C VAL A 86 5.04 -3.51 -0.88
N ALA A 87 4.11 -3.95 -1.72
CA ALA A 87 4.11 -5.28 -2.33
C ALA A 87 4.10 -5.15 -3.84
N THR A 88 5.08 -5.76 -4.50
CA THR A 88 5.17 -5.75 -5.96
C THR A 88 5.27 -7.17 -6.50
N SER A 89 4.66 -7.41 -7.65
CA SER A 89 4.67 -8.69 -8.32
C SER A 89 4.79 -8.53 -9.83
N SER A 90 5.09 -9.63 -10.49
CA SER A 90 5.00 -9.69 -11.95
C SER A 90 3.58 -9.43 -12.44
N VAL A 91 3.45 -9.19 -13.74
CA VAL A 91 2.18 -9.11 -14.46
C VAL A 91 1.45 -10.46 -14.44
N GLY A 92 0.15 -10.46 -14.65
CA GLY A 92 -0.65 -11.67 -14.81
C GLY A 92 -0.88 -12.43 -13.50
N PRO A 93 -0.51 -13.73 -13.42
CA PRO A 93 -0.81 -14.56 -12.26
C PRO A 93 -0.16 -14.06 -10.96
N GLY A 94 1.01 -13.44 -11.03
CA GLY A 94 1.64 -12.83 -9.84
C GLY A 94 0.81 -11.70 -9.27
N SER A 95 0.28 -10.85 -10.13
CA SER A 95 -0.61 -9.76 -9.76
C SER A 95 -1.94 -10.26 -9.17
N THR A 96 -2.62 -11.17 -9.86
CA THR A 96 -3.92 -11.71 -9.40
C THR A 96 -3.81 -12.39 -8.05
N ASN A 97 -2.66 -12.97 -7.73
CA ASN A 97 -2.39 -13.63 -6.46
C ASN A 97 -2.39 -12.67 -5.25
N MET A 98 -2.26 -11.36 -5.46
CA MET A 98 -2.33 -10.36 -4.39
C MET A 98 -3.74 -9.82 -4.12
N ILE A 99 -4.73 -10.08 -4.98
CA ILE A 99 -6.08 -9.50 -4.88
C ILE A 99 -6.77 -9.91 -3.58
N THR A 100 -6.64 -11.16 -3.14
CA THR A 100 -7.17 -11.61 -1.86
C THR A 100 -6.58 -10.85 -0.68
N ALA A 101 -5.27 -10.58 -0.71
CA ALA A 101 -4.63 -9.78 0.33
C ALA A 101 -5.13 -8.32 0.31
N ALA A 102 -5.38 -7.75 -0.87
CA ALA A 102 -5.97 -6.43 -1.00
C ALA A 102 -7.38 -6.38 -0.37
N ALA A 103 -8.21 -7.40 -0.59
CA ALA A 103 -9.53 -7.51 0.03
C ALA A 103 -9.44 -7.58 1.57
N VAL A 104 -8.46 -8.30 2.12
CA VAL A 104 -8.19 -8.35 3.56
C VAL A 104 -7.80 -6.97 4.09
N ALA A 105 -6.91 -6.26 3.39
CA ALA A 105 -6.51 -4.90 3.77
C ALA A 105 -7.69 -3.92 3.72
N MET A 106 -8.49 -4.00 2.67
CA MET A 106 -9.69 -3.17 2.46
C MET A 106 -10.70 -3.33 3.58
N SER A 107 -11.08 -4.57 3.92
CA SER A 107 -12.06 -4.87 4.96
C SER A 107 -11.58 -4.48 6.36
N ASN A 108 -10.28 -4.54 6.61
CA ASN A 108 -9.66 -4.19 7.89
C ASN A 108 -9.18 -2.73 7.96
N ARG A 109 -9.38 -1.92 6.94
CA ARG A 109 -8.90 -0.52 6.86
C ARG A 109 -7.40 -0.40 7.17
N LEU A 110 -6.60 -1.29 6.58
CA LEU A 110 -5.16 -1.33 6.75
C LEU A 110 -4.46 -0.85 5.48
N PRO A 111 -3.45 0.01 5.59
CA PRO A 111 -2.72 0.50 4.43
C PRO A 111 -1.68 -0.51 3.97
N ILE A 112 -1.60 -0.66 2.68
CA ILE A 112 -0.52 -1.31 1.93
C ILE A 112 -0.49 -0.69 0.54
N LEU A 113 0.69 -0.51 -0.04
CA LEU A 113 0.85 -0.07 -1.42
C LEU A 113 1.14 -1.27 -2.32
N PHE A 114 0.23 -1.57 -3.23
CA PHE A 114 0.43 -2.56 -4.28
C PHE A 114 1.00 -1.89 -5.53
N LEU A 115 2.07 -2.46 -6.06
CA LEU A 115 2.73 -2.03 -7.30
C LEU A 115 2.86 -3.23 -8.27
N PRO A 116 1.76 -3.82 -8.74
CA PRO A 116 1.84 -4.91 -9.71
C PRO A 116 2.32 -4.41 -11.06
N GLY A 117 3.09 -5.25 -11.76
CA GLY A 117 3.32 -5.06 -13.19
C GLY A 117 1.99 -5.17 -13.96
N ASP A 118 1.88 -4.45 -15.07
CA ASP A 118 0.73 -4.49 -15.97
C ASP A 118 1.16 -4.74 -17.41
N THR A 119 0.18 -4.94 -18.27
CA THR A 119 0.38 -5.08 -19.72
C THR A 119 1.07 -3.86 -20.31
N PHE A 120 1.70 -4.03 -21.47
CA PHE A 120 2.31 -2.92 -22.19
C PHE A 120 1.27 -1.84 -22.54
N ALA A 121 1.54 -0.59 -22.17
CA ALA A 121 0.67 0.53 -22.48
C ALA A 121 0.58 0.77 -24.00
N ASN A 122 1.68 0.59 -24.71
CA ASN A 122 1.75 0.75 -26.16
C ASN A 122 1.10 -0.40 -26.95
N ARG A 123 0.81 -1.54 -26.29
CA ARG A 123 0.18 -2.73 -26.88
C ARG A 123 0.92 -3.34 -28.08
N MET A 124 2.18 -2.96 -28.31
CA MET A 124 2.98 -3.46 -29.42
C MET A 124 3.31 -4.96 -29.30
N PRO A 125 3.79 -5.43 -28.12
CA PRO A 125 3.96 -6.86 -27.89
C PRO A 125 2.60 -7.50 -27.58
N ASP A 126 2.13 -8.36 -28.50
CA ASP A 126 0.87 -9.08 -28.38
C ASP A 126 0.96 -10.41 -29.14
N PRO A 127 0.83 -11.59 -28.52
CA PRO A 127 0.73 -11.79 -27.07
C PRO A 127 2.07 -11.70 -26.33
N VAL A 128 2.03 -11.40 -25.03
CA VAL A 128 3.21 -11.35 -24.17
C VAL A 128 3.12 -12.39 -23.05
N LEU A 129 4.27 -12.94 -22.65
CA LEU A 129 4.37 -13.95 -21.60
C LEU A 129 3.66 -13.50 -20.31
N GLN A 130 2.80 -14.37 -19.79
CA GLN A 130 2.03 -14.17 -18.54
C GLN A 130 1.07 -12.96 -18.51
N GLN A 131 0.94 -12.23 -19.58
CA GLN A 131 -0.14 -11.25 -19.68
C GLN A 131 -1.46 -11.98 -19.91
N VAL A 132 -2.45 -11.65 -19.09
CA VAL A 132 -3.81 -12.17 -19.26
C VAL A 132 -4.58 -11.15 -20.09
N GLU A 133 -4.41 -11.24 -21.41
CA GLU A 133 -5.03 -10.31 -22.35
C GLU A 133 -6.54 -10.54 -22.44
N HIS A 134 -7.25 -9.45 -22.62
CA HIS A 134 -8.67 -9.47 -22.91
C HIS A 134 -8.90 -9.05 -24.36
N PHE A 135 -8.90 -9.98 -25.31
CA PHE A 135 -8.94 -9.71 -26.75
C PHE A 135 -10.12 -8.84 -27.20
N ASN A 136 -11.27 -8.99 -26.57
CA ASN A 136 -12.46 -8.22 -26.91
C ASN A 136 -12.53 -6.86 -26.16
N ASN A 137 -11.65 -6.62 -25.20
CA ASN A 137 -11.60 -5.37 -24.43
C ASN A 137 -10.17 -5.06 -24.00
N PRO A 138 -9.34 -4.53 -24.91
CA PRO A 138 -7.92 -4.30 -24.65
C PRO A 138 -7.64 -3.21 -23.59
N GLY A 139 -8.67 -2.49 -23.12
CA GLY A 139 -8.56 -1.56 -22.00
C GLY A 139 -8.64 -2.23 -20.61
N VAL A 140 -9.03 -3.51 -20.56
CA VAL A 140 -9.14 -4.29 -19.32
C VAL A 140 -7.93 -5.20 -19.18
N THR A 141 -7.29 -5.16 -18.02
CA THR A 141 -6.22 -6.09 -17.65
C THR A 141 -6.59 -6.84 -16.38
N GLN A 142 -5.83 -7.88 -16.04
CA GLN A 142 -6.02 -8.61 -14.78
C GLN A 142 -5.97 -7.71 -13.55
N ASN A 143 -5.25 -6.57 -13.62
CA ASN A 143 -5.14 -5.63 -12.51
C ASN A 143 -6.43 -4.87 -12.23
N ASP A 144 -7.40 -4.87 -13.15
CA ASP A 144 -8.73 -4.33 -12.88
C ASP A 144 -9.44 -5.07 -11.73
N GLY A 145 -9.03 -6.31 -11.42
CA GLY A 145 -9.49 -7.06 -10.27
C GLY A 145 -9.17 -6.41 -8.92
N PHE A 146 -8.23 -5.47 -8.85
CA PHE A 146 -7.99 -4.69 -7.63
C PHE A 146 -9.04 -3.62 -7.38
N LYS A 147 -9.68 -3.07 -8.40
CA LYS A 147 -10.62 -1.94 -8.28
C LYS A 147 -11.67 -2.11 -7.18
N PRO A 148 -12.36 -3.25 -7.05
CA PRO A 148 -13.38 -3.44 -6.02
C PRO A 148 -12.81 -3.67 -4.61
N VAL A 149 -11.50 -3.90 -4.47
CA VAL A 149 -10.87 -4.33 -3.21
C VAL A 149 -9.76 -3.41 -2.73
N VAL A 150 -9.63 -2.22 -3.33
CA VAL A 150 -8.71 -1.17 -2.87
C VAL A 150 -9.43 0.17 -2.73
N ARG A 151 -8.89 1.06 -1.90
CA ARG A 151 -9.42 2.43 -1.73
C ARG A 151 -8.96 3.39 -2.80
N TYR A 152 -7.83 3.11 -3.42
CA TYR A 152 -7.30 3.88 -4.53
C TYR A 152 -6.73 2.94 -5.58
N PHE A 153 -7.09 3.15 -6.83
CA PHE A 153 -6.55 2.42 -7.98
C PHE A 153 -6.18 3.41 -9.07
N ASP A 154 -4.99 3.25 -9.61
CA ASP A 154 -4.58 3.94 -10.83
C ASP A 154 -3.74 3.01 -11.71
N ARG A 155 -3.77 3.25 -13.02
CA ARG A 155 -2.94 2.55 -14.00
C ARG A 155 -2.03 3.56 -14.68
N ILE A 156 -0.74 3.35 -14.53
CA ILE A 156 0.29 4.23 -15.09
C ILE A 156 0.57 3.81 -16.53
N THR A 157 0.10 4.59 -17.46
CA THR A 157 0.31 4.44 -18.91
C THR A 157 1.22 5.53 -19.48
N ARG A 158 1.64 6.47 -18.66
CA ARG A 158 2.59 7.53 -18.96
C ARG A 158 3.39 7.90 -17.70
N PRO A 159 4.71 8.15 -17.82
CA PRO A 159 5.58 8.32 -16.66
C PRO A 159 5.21 9.48 -15.74
N GLU A 160 4.68 10.59 -16.26
CA GLU A 160 4.29 11.76 -15.47
C GLU A 160 3.12 11.51 -14.53
N GLN A 161 2.29 10.49 -14.79
CA GLN A 161 1.11 10.18 -13.97
C GLN A 161 1.47 9.82 -12.53
N ILE A 162 2.68 9.30 -12.28
CA ILE A 162 3.10 8.97 -10.91
C ILE A 162 3.13 10.18 -9.98
N ILE A 163 3.26 11.40 -10.53
CA ILE A 163 3.35 12.63 -9.72
C ILE A 163 2.06 12.83 -8.91
N SER A 164 0.91 12.71 -9.53
CA SER A 164 -0.39 12.82 -8.85
C SER A 164 -0.79 11.52 -8.16
N SER A 165 -0.59 10.38 -8.82
CA SER A 165 -1.06 9.08 -8.37
C SER A 165 -0.44 8.67 -7.04
N LEU A 166 0.88 8.82 -6.86
CA LEU A 166 1.55 8.48 -5.60
C LEU A 166 1.11 9.37 -4.43
N GLN A 167 0.86 10.65 -4.69
CA GLN A 167 0.39 11.56 -3.65
C GLN A 167 -1.04 11.21 -3.19
N GLN A 168 -1.93 10.91 -4.13
CA GLN A 168 -3.30 10.49 -3.83
C GLN A 168 -3.33 9.14 -3.11
N ALA A 169 -2.52 8.17 -3.54
CA ALA A 169 -2.38 6.90 -2.88
C ALA A 169 -1.96 7.06 -1.40
N ILE A 170 -0.97 7.91 -1.12
CA ILE A 170 -0.52 8.19 0.26
C ILE A 170 -1.65 8.84 1.06
N GLN A 171 -2.36 9.80 0.48
CA GLN A 171 -3.47 10.48 1.16
C GLN A 171 -4.53 9.48 1.62
N VAL A 172 -4.93 8.56 0.74
CA VAL A 172 -5.91 7.50 1.07
C VAL A 172 -5.36 6.53 2.11
N MET A 173 -4.12 6.08 1.97
CA MET A 173 -3.50 5.14 2.92
C MET A 173 -3.28 5.74 4.32
N LEU A 174 -3.23 7.07 4.44
CA LEU A 174 -3.05 7.78 5.72
C LEU A 174 -4.35 8.39 6.24
N ASP A 175 -5.47 8.22 5.55
CA ASP A 175 -6.76 8.72 6.00
C ASP A 175 -7.11 8.13 7.39
N PRO A 176 -7.48 8.95 8.38
CA PRO A 176 -7.77 8.45 9.72
C PRO A 176 -9.06 7.63 9.80
N ALA A 177 -10.04 7.94 8.97
CA ALA A 177 -11.38 7.34 8.98
C ALA A 177 -11.55 6.23 7.96
N ASP A 178 -11.13 6.49 6.71
CA ASP A 178 -11.35 5.60 5.57
C ASP A 178 -10.04 5.05 4.98
N CYS A 179 -9.08 4.77 5.84
CA CYS A 179 -7.82 4.14 5.47
C CYS A 179 -8.04 2.81 4.75
N GLY A 180 -7.18 2.52 3.78
CA GLY A 180 -7.18 1.23 3.11
C GLY A 180 -6.01 1.07 2.15
N PRO A 181 -5.97 -0.03 1.39
CA PRO A 181 -4.92 -0.29 0.42
C PRO A 181 -5.03 0.61 -0.80
N ALA A 182 -3.87 0.91 -1.39
CA ALA A 182 -3.76 1.55 -2.69
C ALA A 182 -3.09 0.60 -3.68
N CYS A 183 -3.51 0.64 -4.93
CA CYS A 183 -2.89 -0.08 -6.03
C CYS A 183 -2.53 0.89 -7.15
N ILE A 184 -1.27 0.91 -7.52
CA ILE A 184 -0.76 1.62 -8.69
C ILE A 184 -0.21 0.57 -9.64
N SER A 185 -0.96 0.31 -10.68
CA SER A 185 -0.65 -0.67 -11.72
C SER A 185 0.37 -0.08 -12.69
N LEU A 186 1.51 -0.73 -12.86
CA LEU A 186 2.66 -0.21 -13.60
C LEU A 186 2.80 -0.91 -14.95
N SER A 187 2.43 -0.25 -16.03
CA SER A 187 2.65 -0.78 -17.39
C SER A 187 4.13 -1.04 -17.61
N GLN A 188 4.44 -2.21 -18.17
CA GLN A 188 5.80 -2.75 -18.23
C GLN A 188 6.76 -1.84 -19.00
N ASP A 189 6.34 -1.30 -20.13
CA ASP A 189 7.11 -0.37 -20.97
C ASP A 189 7.30 0.99 -20.28
N VAL A 190 6.26 1.52 -19.65
CA VAL A 190 6.28 2.83 -19.01
C VAL A 190 7.25 2.90 -17.83
N GLN A 191 7.50 1.79 -17.15
CA GLN A 191 8.47 1.76 -16.04
C GLN A 191 9.87 2.23 -16.47
N GLY A 192 10.25 1.94 -17.72
CA GLY A 192 11.54 2.33 -18.31
C GLY A 192 11.54 3.71 -18.98
N GLU A 193 10.37 4.30 -19.23
CA GLU A 193 10.28 5.60 -19.88
C GLU A 193 10.88 6.71 -19.01
N VAL A 194 11.62 7.59 -19.67
CA VAL A 194 12.31 8.73 -19.04
C VAL A 194 11.42 9.95 -19.09
N TYR A 195 11.36 10.68 -17.96
CA TYR A 195 10.61 11.93 -17.86
C TYR A 195 11.38 12.96 -17.02
N GLU A 196 11.13 14.25 -17.22
CA GLU A 196 11.68 15.35 -16.46
C GLU A 196 10.79 15.68 -15.25
N TYR A 197 11.07 15.06 -14.11
CA TYR A 197 10.31 15.27 -12.89
C TYR A 197 10.72 16.55 -12.17
N PRO A 198 9.76 17.33 -11.62
CA PRO A 198 10.09 18.46 -10.75
C PRO A 198 10.89 18.01 -9.53
N GLU A 199 11.98 18.69 -9.21
CA GLU A 199 12.81 18.40 -8.02
C GLU A 199 11.99 18.41 -6.71
N GLU A 200 10.94 19.24 -6.67
CA GLU A 200 9.98 19.33 -5.57
C GLU A 200 9.29 18.01 -5.26
N PHE A 201 9.08 17.15 -6.27
CA PHE A 201 8.45 15.83 -6.13
C PHE A 201 9.24 14.91 -5.21
N PHE A 202 10.55 15.09 -5.14
CA PHE A 202 11.47 14.25 -4.36
C PHE A 202 11.88 14.85 -3.01
N LYS A 203 11.30 15.97 -2.61
CA LYS A 203 11.56 16.55 -1.30
C LYS A 203 11.03 15.67 -0.18
N GLU A 204 11.80 15.57 0.89
CA GLU A 204 11.39 14.85 2.08
C GLU A 204 10.08 15.44 2.63
N ARG A 205 9.10 14.56 2.88
CA ARG A 205 7.83 14.92 3.51
C ARG A 205 7.60 14.09 4.75
N ILE A 206 7.26 14.76 5.86
CA ILE A 206 6.92 14.11 7.11
C ILE A 206 5.40 14.06 7.23
N HIS A 207 4.85 12.86 7.24
CA HIS A 207 3.42 12.60 7.36
C HIS A 207 3.04 12.40 8.82
N ALA A 208 2.14 13.25 9.32
CA ALA A 208 1.53 13.09 10.64
C ALA A 208 0.15 12.45 10.48
N ILE A 209 -0.03 11.25 11.00
CA ILE A 209 -1.32 10.58 11.01
C ILE A 209 -2.17 11.22 12.11
N ARG A 210 -3.12 12.03 11.71
CA ARG A 210 -4.08 12.68 12.61
C ARG A 210 -5.11 11.67 13.06
N ARG A 211 -5.36 11.61 14.36
CA ARG A 211 -6.46 10.82 14.92
C ARG A 211 -7.50 11.78 15.47
N PRO A 212 -8.76 11.71 15.02
CA PRO A 212 -9.83 12.53 15.57
C PRO A 212 -9.93 12.30 17.08
N LYS A 213 -10.09 13.36 17.85
CA LYS A 213 -10.47 13.23 19.26
C LYS A 213 -11.94 12.86 19.33
N PRO A 214 -12.36 12.01 20.27
CA PRO A 214 -13.78 11.78 20.48
C PRO A 214 -14.43 13.05 20.99
N ASP A 215 -15.72 13.21 20.72
CA ASP A 215 -16.51 14.35 21.18
C ASP A 215 -16.66 14.34 22.71
N ASP A 216 -16.45 15.49 23.35
CA ASP A 216 -16.47 15.60 24.82
C ASP A 216 -17.84 15.30 25.42
N PHE A 217 -18.92 15.61 24.68
CA PHE A 217 -20.28 15.31 25.12
C PHE A 217 -20.50 13.79 25.12
N GLN A 218 -20.12 13.11 24.05
CA GLN A 218 -20.24 11.64 23.96
C GLN A 218 -19.40 10.92 25.02
N ILE A 219 -18.21 11.45 25.34
CA ILE A 219 -17.36 10.90 26.42
C ILE A 219 -18.07 11.02 27.77
N LYS A 220 -18.64 12.18 28.07
CA LYS A 220 -19.36 12.41 29.33
C LYS A 220 -20.56 11.47 29.44
N GLU A 221 -21.37 11.38 28.40
CA GLU A 221 -22.54 10.50 28.36
C GLU A 221 -22.14 9.03 28.58
N ALA A 222 -21.14 8.54 27.88
CA ALA A 222 -20.61 7.18 28.04
C ALA A 222 -20.08 6.95 29.48
N ALA A 223 -19.35 7.91 30.02
CA ALA A 223 -18.82 7.82 31.38
C ALA A 223 -19.93 7.73 32.43
N GLU A 224 -21.04 8.50 32.28
CA GLU A 224 -22.20 8.43 33.17
C GLU A 224 -22.91 7.08 33.06
N LEU A 225 -23.13 6.55 31.87
CA LEU A 225 -23.69 5.23 31.66
C LEU A 225 -22.86 4.13 32.32
N ILE A 226 -21.54 4.18 32.20
CA ILE A 226 -20.63 3.23 32.83
C ILE A 226 -20.74 3.35 34.37
N LYS A 227 -20.74 4.57 34.93
CA LYS A 227 -20.84 4.80 36.37
C LYS A 227 -22.18 4.30 36.95
N LYS A 228 -23.27 4.44 36.22
CA LYS A 228 -24.62 3.98 36.65
C LYS A 228 -24.77 2.45 36.54
N SER A 229 -23.92 1.81 35.76
CA SER A 229 -24.03 0.36 35.50
C SER A 229 -23.45 -0.47 36.65
N LYS A 230 -24.18 -1.47 37.11
CA LYS A 230 -23.72 -2.42 38.14
C LYS A 230 -22.81 -3.51 37.54
N LYS A 231 -22.98 -3.88 36.23
CA LYS A 231 -22.23 -4.90 35.55
C LYS A 231 -21.95 -4.46 34.10
N PRO A 232 -21.06 -3.51 33.86
CA PRO A 232 -20.81 -3.00 32.52
C PRO A 232 -20.12 -4.06 31.67
N ILE A 233 -20.61 -4.26 30.43
CA ILE A 233 -19.96 -5.07 29.42
C ILE A 233 -19.45 -4.11 28.34
N ILE A 234 -18.16 -4.21 28.00
CA ILE A 234 -17.55 -3.44 26.93
C ILE A 234 -17.27 -4.39 25.76
N ILE A 235 -17.97 -4.20 24.65
CA ILE A 235 -17.68 -4.90 23.41
C ILE A 235 -16.70 -4.05 22.61
N ALA A 236 -15.41 -4.42 22.66
CA ALA A 236 -14.37 -3.74 21.93
C ALA A 236 -14.28 -4.35 20.52
N CYS A 237 -15.02 -3.80 19.59
CA CYS A 237 -15.05 -4.25 18.21
C CYS A 237 -14.09 -3.42 17.35
N LEU A 238 -13.69 -2.92 16.64
CA LEU A 238 -12.82 -2.04 15.85
C LEU A 238 -11.51 -1.63 16.56
N LEU A 239 -10.89 -2.55 17.27
CA LEU A 239 -9.56 -2.30 17.89
C LEU A 239 -8.43 -2.17 16.88
N TYR A 240 -8.72 -2.21 15.60
CA TYR A 240 -7.73 -2.05 14.52
C TYR A 240 -6.97 -0.71 14.60
N THR A 241 -7.57 0.28 15.21
CA THR A 241 -6.97 1.61 15.33
C THR A 241 -6.15 1.78 16.62
N SER A 242 -6.35 0.92 17.64
CA SER A 242 -5.64 1.00 18.92
C SER A 242 -5.60 -0.37 19.59
N PRO A 243 -4.72 -1.29 19.13
CA PRO A 243 -4.61 -2.59 19.79
C PRO A 243 -4.20 -2.39 21.26
N SER A 244 -4.89 -3.08 22.15
CA SER A 244 -4.56 -3.12 23.58
C SER A 244 -3.46 -4.17 23.81
N PRO A 245 -2.52 -3.93 24.75
CA PRO A 245 -1.58 -4.96 25.17
C PRO A 245 -2.26 -6.25 25.70
N ARG A 246 -3.53 -6.15 26.08
CA ARG A 246 -4.36 -7.27 26.56
C ARG A 246 -5.03 -8.08 25.43
N ASP A 247 -4.98 -7.64 24.19
CA ASP A 247 -5.65 -8.32 23.07
C ASP A 247 -5.04 -9.70 22.80
N ARG A 248 -3.79 -9.92 23.14
CA ARG A 248 -3.11 -11.22 23.06
C ARG A 248 -3.71 -12.31 23.95
N THR A 249 -4.34 -11.95 25.04
CA THR A 249 -4.86 -12.91 26.04
C THR A 249 -6.32 -13.29 25.82
N ARG A 250 -7.05 -12.59 24.95
CA ARG A 250 -8.48 -12.79 24.72
C ARG A 250 -8.85 -13.54 23.46
N SER A 251 -7.90 -13.87 22.58
CA SER A 251 -8.16 -14.62 21.35
C SER A 251 -8.18 -16.16 21.55
N ARG A 252 -8.11 -16.64 22.78
CA ARG A 252 -8.38 -18.04 23.06
C ARG A 252 -9.84 -18.21 23.48
N MET A 253 -10.72 -18.26 22.50
CA MET A 253 -11.96 -19.02 22.70
C MET A 253 -11.56 -20.47 22.84
N PRO A 254 -11.98 -21.19 23.89
CA PRO A 254 -11.81 -22.64 23.94
C PRO A 254 -12.59 -23.21 22.74
N SER A 255 -11.87 -23.89 21.86
CA SER A 255 -12.50 -24.79 20.92
C SER A 255 -13.00 -25.99 21.72
N SER A 256 -14.17 -25.93 22.26
CA SER A 256 -14.84 -27.09 22.81
C SER A 256 -16.32 -26.80 23.06
N ALA A 257 -17.08 -27.35 22.31
CA ALA A 257 -18.13 -28.32 22.47
C ALA A 257 -19.00 -28.28 21.26
#